data_97e6569ea4409ef890382e256fa60931
#
_entry.id   97e6569ea4409ef890382e256fa60931
#
_cell.length_a   1.000
_cell.length_b   1.000
_cell.length_c   1.000
_cell.angle_alpha   90.00
_cell.angle_beta   90.00
_cell.angle_gamma   90.00
#
_symmetry.space_group_name_H-M   'P 1'
#
loop_
_entity.id
_entity.type
_entity.pdbx_description
1 polymer ?
#
loop_
_entity_poly.entity_id
_entity_poly.type
_entity_poly.pdbx_seq_one_letter_code
_entity_poly.pdbx_strand_id
1 'polypeptide(L)'
;MRLLLVRHGETDWNLAQRFQGHSDVPLNQVGLQQAQALKDRLSDEIITSFYSSDLERAHETAKIIANGKIYLQSDARLREVHFGDWEGLTYYEIQKKYPGQLAAWEQDVYKVAPPNGETLEALASHTQSFLNDLLLNHKDETILIVAHGGVIRVLICLALNLPATMHWQFQVAPASLSEIGFYPAGAILNFVNDTCHLSSLRRV
;
A
#
# COMPACT_ATOMS: atom_id res chain seq x y z
N MET A 1 9.51 -6.27 -16.98
CA MET A 1 8.73 -5.20 -16.32
C MET A 1 9.24 -5.01 -14.91
N ARG A 2 9.24 -3.77 -14.40
CA ARG A 2 9.71 -3.41 -13.06
C ARG A 2 8.61 -2.64 -12.32
N LEU A 3 8.23 -3.07 -11.13
CA LEU A 3 7.26 -2.38 -10.28
C LEU A 3 7.96 -1.69 -9.12
N LEU A 4 7.73 -0.39 -9.00
CA LEU A 4 8.07 0.43 -7.84
C LEU A 4 6.81 0.59 -7.00
N LEU A 5 6.80 0.05 -5.79
CA LEU A 5 5.67 0.05 -4.87
C LEU A 5 5.94 1.06 -3.75
N VAL A 6 5.10 2.07 -3.63
CA VAL A 6 5.19 3.12 -2.62
C VAL A 6 3.97 3.07 -1.71
N ARG A 7 4.18 2.95 -0.40
CA ARG A 7 3.12 3.22 0.55
C ARG A 7 2.92 4.73 0.68
N HIS A 8 1.68 5.19 0.76
CA HIS A 8 1.37 6.61 1.01
C HIS A 8 2.15 7.18 2.19
N GLY A 9 2.37 8.49 2.20
CA GLY A 9 2.99 9.22 3.31
C GLY A 9 2.19 9.13 4.61
N GLU A 10 2.78 9.59 5.71
CA GLU A 10 2.17 9.56 7.03
C GLU A 10 0.88 10.38 7.10
N THR A 11 -0.11 9.85 7.84
CA THR A 11 -1.34 10.53 8.25
C THR A 11 -1.39 10.62 9.77
N ASP A 12 -2.25 11.47 10.32
CA ASP A 12 -2.45 11.53 11.78
C ASP A 12 -2.96 10.19 12.36
N TRP A 13 -3.70 9.41 11.58
CA TRP A 13 -4.15 8.10 12.02
C TRP A 13 -3.01 7.06 12.02
N ASN A 14 -1.98 7.20 11.16
CA ASN A 14 -0.77 6.38 11.30
C ASN A 14 -0.05 6.68 12.61
N LEU A 15 0.12 7.96 12.95
CA LEU A 15 0.75 8.40 14.19
C LEU A 15 -0.02 7.92 15.42
N ALA A 16 -1.35 7.99 15.37
CA ALA A 16 -2.25 7.55 16.44
C ALA A 16 -2.51 6.02 16.44
N GLN A 17 -1.89 5.26 15.54
CA GLN A 17 -2.07 3.80 15.38
C GLN A 17 -3.54 3.39 15.20
N ARG A 18 -4.32 4.18 14.45
CA ARG A 18 -5.72 3.91 14.13
C ARG A 18 -5.84 3.18 12.80
N PHE A 19 -6.76 2.24 12.72
CA PHE A 19 -7.13 1.56 11.49
C PHE A 19 -7.76 2.58 10.52
N GLN A 20 -7.27 2.66 9.28
CA GLN A 20 -7.74 3.67 8.32
C GLN A 20 -8.75 3.10 7.33
N GLY A 21 -8.43 1.97 6.71
CA GLY A 21 -9.28 1.35 5.70
C GLY A 21 -9.66 2.29 4.56
N HIS A 22 -10.95 2.42 4.31
CA HIS A 22 -11.52 3.29 3.29
C HIS A 22 -11.83 4.71 3.79
N SER A 23 -11.68 5.00 5.09
CA SER A 23 -11.77 6.37 5.60
C SER A 23 -10.72 7.26 4.93
N ASP A 24 -11.18 8.36 4.38
CA ASP A 24 -10.34 9.23 3.54
C ASP A 24 -9.62 10.29 4.39
N VAL A 25 -8.56 9.83 5.06
CA VAL A 25 -7.72 10.64 5.95
C VAL A 25 -6.57 11.23 5.14
N PRO A 26 -6.38 12.57 5.13
CA PRO A 26 -5.34 13.22 4.35
C PRO A 26 -3.93 12.96 4.93
N LEU A 27 -2.91 13.27 4.13
CA LEU A 27 -1.53 13.33 4.61
C LEU A 27 -1.39 14.42 5.68
N ASN A 28 -0.61 14.13 6.71
CA ASN A 28 -0.16 15.16 7.64
C ASN A 28 1.09 15.88 7.09
N GLN A 29 1.58 16.87 7.81
CA GLN A 29 2.75 17.66 7.39
C GLN A 29 4.00 16.79 7.16
N VAL A 30 4.20 15.75 7.98
CA VAL A 30 5.31 14.81 7.81
C VAL A 30 5.10 13.97 6.54
N GLY A 31 3.88 13.48 6.28
CA GLY A 31 3.55 12.74 5.07
C GLY A 31 3.80 13.53 3.78
N LEU A 32 3.50 14.83 3.78
CA LEU A 32 3.82 15.71 2.64
C LEU A 32 5.33 15.83 2.41
N GLN A 33 6.12 15.97 3.47
CA GLN A 33 7.59 16.01 3.39
C GLN A 33 8.15 14.65 2.92
N GLN A 34 7.58 13.54 3.39
CA GLN A 34 7.95 12.20 2.96
C GLN A 34 7.67 11.99 1.46
N ALA A 35 6.52 12.46 0.96
CA ALA A 35 6.18 12.40 -0.46
C ALA A 35 7.16 13.24 -1.31
N GLN A 36 7.61 14.40 -0.81
CA GLN A 36 8.63 15.21 -1.48
C GLN A 36 9.99 14.48 -1.51
N ALA A 37 10.40 13.83 -0.41
CA ALA A 37 11.64 13.05 -0.37
C ALA A 37 11.60 11.84 -1.34
N LEU A 38 10.41 11.22 -1.51
CA LEU A 38 10.21 10.18 -2.52
C LEU A 38 10.35 10.73 -3.95
N LYS A 39 9.79 11.91 -4.23
CA LYS A 39 9.95 12.58 -5.52
C LYS A 39 11.44 12.81 -5.84
N ASP A 40 12.21 13.30 -4.87
CA ASP A 40 13.65 13.53 -5.04
C ASP A 40 14.41 12.21 -5.22
N ARG A 41 14.07 11.17 -4.44
CA ARG A 41 14.64 9.81 -4.54
C ARG A 41 14.40 9.16 -5.91
N LEU A 42 13.27 9.47 -6.55
CA LEU A 42 12.84 8.89 -7.83
C LEU A 42 13.12 9.84 -9.02
N SER A 43 13.85 10.93 -8.83
CA SER A 43 14.08 11.96 -9.87
C SER A 43 14.76 11.42 -11.13
N ASP A 44 15.68 10.47 -10.96
CA ASP A 44 16.48 9.87 -12.03
C ASP A 44 15.86 8.58 -12.59
N GLU A 45 14.72 8.12 -12.02
CA GLU A 45 14.02 6.95 -12.52
C GLU A 45 13.19 7.28 -13.77
N ILE A 46 13.31 6.46 -14.80
CA ILE A 46 12.47 6.54 -16.01
C ILE A 46 11.21 5.72 -15.74
N ILE A 47 10.19 6.36 -15.19
CA ILE A 47 8.90 5.74 -14.90
C ILE A 47 7.95 6.06 -16.07
N THR A 48 7.38 5.02 -16.66
CA THR A 48 6.52 5.14 -17.86
C THR A 48 5.04 5.22 -17.52
N SER A 49 4.63 4.65 -16.39
CA SER A 49 3.23 4.61 -15.98
C SER A 49 3.10 4.80 -14.47
N PHE A 50 2.08 5.59 -14.07
CA PHE A 50 1.78 5.89 -12.68
C PHE A 50 0.38 5.44 -12.32
N TYR A 51 0.27 4.63 -11.27
CA TYR A 51 -1.00 4.19 -10.69
C TYR A 51 -1.09 4.58 -9.22
N SER A 52 -2.28 4.89 -8.75
CA SER A 52 -2.53 5.09 -7.32
C SER A 52 -3.88 4.55 -6.90
N SER A 53 -4.00 4.21 -5.61
CA SER A 53 -5.32 4.21 -4.99
C SER A 53 -5.98 5.58 -5.16
N ASP A 54 -7.30 5.60 -5.27
CA ASP A 54 -8.11 6.81 -5.35
C ASP A 54 -8.35 7.47 -3.97
N LEU A 55 -7.94 6.84 -2.86
CA LEU A 55 -7.96 7.46 -1.53
C LEU A 55 -6.95 8.60 -1.45
N GLU A 56 -7.38 9.74 -0.87
CA GLU A 56 -6.67 11.02 -0.90
C GLU A 56 -5.19 10.90 -0.52
N ARG A 57 -4.87 10.21 0.57
CA ARG A 57 -3.48 10.03 1.04
C ARG A 57 -2.55 9.37 0.03
N ALA A 58 -3.04 8.36 -0.71
CA ALA A 58 -2.25 7.68 -1.74
C ALA A 58 -2.20 8.50 -3.02
N HIS A 59 -3.33 9.06 -3.43
CA HIS A 59 -3.44 9.90 -4.62
C HIS A 59 -2.56 11.16 -4.50
N GLU A 60 -2.59 11.85 -3.36
CA GLU A 60 -1.78 13.04 -3.13
C GLU A 60 -0.28 12.70 -3.07
N THR A 61 0.11 11.58 -2.43
CA THR A 61 1.50 11.09 -2.48
C THR A 61 1.94 10.87 -3.93
N ALA A 62 1.11 10.21 -4.75
CA ALA A 62 1.40 9.96 -6.15
C ALA A 62 1.51 11.25 -6.98
N LYS A 63 0.62 12.23 -6.75
CA LYS A 63 0.66 13.54 -7.43
C LYS A 63 1.96 14.29 -7.16
N ILE A 64 2.43 14.29 -5.91
CA ILE A 64 3.68 14.93 -5.53
C ILE A 64 4.86 14.25 -6.24
N ILE A 65 4.91 12.92 -6.28
CA ILE A 65 5.97 12.17 -6.97
C ILE A 65 5.92 12.41 -8.47
N ALA A 66 4.75 12.32 -9.10
CA ALA A 66 4.58 12.51 -10.54
C ALA A 66 4.93 13.93 -11.01
N ASN A 67 4.73 14.95 -10.15
CA ASN A 67 5.10 16.33 -10.41
C ASN A 67 4.58 16.88 -11.77
N GLY A 68 3.40 16.44 -12.20
CA GLY A 68 2.79 16.84 -13.46
C GLY A 68 3.44 16.27 -14.73
N LYS A 69 4.45 15.39 -14.60
CA LYS A 69 5.20 14.86 -15.76
C LYS A 69 4.47 13.75 -16.52
N ILE A 70 3.59 13.00 -15.85
CA ILE A 70 2.92 11.82 -16.39
C ILE A 70 1.47 11.78 -15.91
N TYR A 71 0.58 11.21 -16.74
CA TYR A 71 -0.81 10.98 -16.38
C TYR A 71 -0.90 9.95 -15.24
N LEU A 72 -1.49 10.36 -14.13
CA LEU A 72 -1.73 9.50 -12.96
C LEU A 72 -3.08 8.79 -13.12
N GLN A 73 -3.06 7.47 -13.11
CA GLN A 73 -4.26 6.63 -13.19
C GLN A 73 -4.66 6.20 -11.78
N SER A 74 -5.90 6.52 -11.39
CA SER A 74 -6.46 6.03 -10.12
C SER A 74 -7.23 4.74 -10.33
N ASP A 75 -7.02 3.75 -9.45
CA ASP A 75 -7.71 2.46 -9.49
C ASP A 75 -8.19 2.07 -8.09
N ALA A 76 -9.50 1.89 -7.94
CA ALA A 76 -10.12 1.53 -6.66
C ALA A 76 -9.68 0.13 -6.15
N ARG A 77 -9.18 -0.75 -7.02
CA ARG A 77 -8.62 -2.06 -6.63
C ARG A 77 -7.32 -1.93 -5.83
N LEU A 78 -6.73 -0.72 -5.75
CA LEU A 78 -5.56 -0.38 -4.94
C LEU A 78 -5.92 0.22 -3.57
N ARG A 79 -7.21 0.32 -3.22
CA ARG A 79 -7.66 0.76 -1.89
C ARG A 79 -7.17 -0.20 -0.81
N GLU A 80 -6.91 0.34 0.38
CA GLU A 80 -6.60 -0.47 1.59
C GLU A 80 -7.78 -1.39 1.91
N VAL A 81 -7.50 -2.47 2.67
CA VAL A 81 -8.57 -3.32 3.20
C VAL A 81 -9.61 -2.47 3.92
N HIS A 82 -10.88 -2.70 3.62
CA HIS A 82 -11.98 -2.03 4.29
C HIS A 82 -12.15 -2.60 5.70
N PHE A 83 -11.80 -1.80 6.72
CA PHE A 83 -11.90 -2.23 8.11
C PHE A 83 -13.30 -2.02 8.72
N GLY A 84 -14.26 -1.44 7.98
CA GLY A 84 -15.64 -1.25 8.42
C GLY A 84 -15.72 -0.49 9.73
N ASP A 85 -16.42 -1.04 10.73
CA ASP A 85 -16.67 -0.40 12.02
C ASP A 85 -15.39 -0.23 12.88
N TRP A 86 -14.26 -0.78 12.46
CA TRP A 86 -12.98 -0.60 13.15
C TRP A 86 -12.20 0.63 12.66
N GLU A 87 -12.65 1.26 11.60
CA GLU A 87 -12.01 2.47 11.09
C GLU A 87 -12.06 3.61 12.11
N GLY A 88 -10.94 4.28 12.30
CA GLY A 88 -10.76 5.31 13.33
C GLY A 88 -10.47 4.80 14.73
N LEU A 89 -10.54 3.48 14.97
CA LEU A 89 -10.22 2.88 16.25
C LEU A 89 -8.75 2.39 16.29
N THR A 90 -8.16 2.43 17.47
CA THR A 90 -6.90 1.72 17.76
C THR A 90 -7.19 0.24 18.03
N TYR A 91 -6.15 -0.60 17.96
CA TYR A 91 -6.29 -2.02 18.32
C TYR A 91 -6.88 -2.21 19.73
N TYR A 92 -6.45 -1.42 20.70
CA TYR A 92 -6.95 -1.49 22.09
C TYR A 92 -8.45 -1.13 22.18
N GLU A 93 -8.89 -0.10 21.45
CA GLU A 93 -10.30 0.31 21.39
C GLU A 93 -11.17 -0.79 20.73
N ILE A 94 -10.65 -1.44 19.67
CA ILE A 94 -11.31 -2.58 19.02
C ILE A 94 -11.41 -3.76 19.99
N GLN A 95 -10.33 -4.11 20.67
CA GLN A 95 -10.31 -5.21 21.66
C GLN A 95 -11.35 -4.99 22.77
N LYS A 96 -11.52 -3.74 23.22
CA LYS A 96 -12.50 -3.41 24.24
C LYS A 96 -13.94 -3.44 23.72
N LYS A 97 -14.18 -2.95 22.49
CA LYS A 97 -15.53 -2.78 21.93
C LYS A 97 -16.04 -4.02 21.18
N TYR A 98 -15.13 -4.78 20.56
CA TYR A 98 -15.45 -5.92 19.68
C TYR A 98 -14.64 -7.19 20.02
N PRO A 99 -14.53 -7.63 21.30
CA PRO A 99 -13.60 -8.70 21.70
C PRO A 99 -13.82 -10.01 20.96
N GLY A 100 -15.08 -10.41 20.75
CA GLY A 100 -15.41 -11.65 20.04
C GLY A 100 -15.09 -11.61 18.54
N GLN A 101 -15.39 -10.49 17.88
CA GLN A 101 -15.10 -10.28 16.47
C GLN A 101 -13.58 -10.19 16.22
N LEU A 102 -12.85 -9.50 17.11
CA LEU A 102 -11.41 -9.42 17.01
C LEU A 102 -10.76 -10.79 17.15
N ALA A 103 -11.16 -11.59 18.14
CA ALA A 103 -10.64 -12.94 18.32
C ALA A 103 -10.91 -13.85 17.11
N ALA A 104 -12.12 -13.77 16.52
CA ALA A 104 -12.44 -14.51 15.31
C ALA A 104 -11.59 -14.08 14.11
N TRP A 105 -11.40 -12.77 13.94
CA TRP A 105 -10.57 -12.21 12.87
C TRP A 105 -9.09 -12.62 13.02
N GLU A 106 -8.54 -12.59 14.22
CA GLU A 106 -7.16 -13.02 14.50
C GLU A 106 -6.93 -14.52 14.23
N GLN A 107 -7.97 -15.36 14.41
CA GLN A 107 -7.88 -16.78 14.09
C GLN A 107 -7.85 -17.06 12.59
N ASP A 108 -8.59 -16.29 11.80
CA ASP A 108 -8.64 -16.46 10.34
C ASP A 108 -8.86 -15.10 9.64
N VAL A 109 -7.81 -14.30 9.56
CA VAL A 109 -7.84 -13.01 8.85
C VAL A 109 -8.21 -13.16 7.37
N TYR A 110 -8.00 -14.34 6.78
CA TYR A 110 -8.27 -14.59 5.38
C TYR A 110 -9.77 -14.68 5.09
N LYS A 111 -10.55 -15.29 5.96
CA LYS A 111 -11.98 -15.57 5.79
C LYS A 111 -12.90 -14.71 6.64
N VAL A 112 -12.41 -14.16 7.72
CA VAL A 112 -13.21 -13.36 8.65
C VAL A 112 -12.95 -11.88 8.41
N ALA A 113 -14.02 -11.11 8.19
CA ALA A 113 -13.96 -9.67 8.02
C ALA A 113 -14.22 -8.93 9.35
N PRO A 114 -13.70 -7.72 9.52
CA PRO A 114 -14.24 -6.77 10.50
C PRO A 114 -15.74 -6.51 10.24
N PRO A 115 -16.54 -6.15 11.26
CA PRO A 115 -17.95 -5.79 11.03
C PRO A 115 -18.08 -4.71 9.95
N ASN A 116 -18.94 -4.95 8.96
CA ASN A 116 -19.14 -4.10 7.79
C ASN A 116 -17.88 -3.83 6.93
N GLY A 117 -16.83 -4.62 7.11
CA GLY A 117 -15.58 -4.55 6.35
C GLY A 117 -15.42 -5.68 5.34
N GLU A 118 -14.19 -5.86 4.86
CA GLU A 118 -13.85 -6.92 3.91
C GLU A 118 -12.80 -7.90 4.49
N THR A 119 -12.72 -9.09 3.89
CA THR A 119 -11.73 -10.11 4.23
C THR A 119 -10.41 -9.87 3.50
N LEU A 120 -9.33 -10.48 3.99
CA LEU A 120 -8.07 -10.51 3.25
C LEU A 120 -8.22 -11.25 1.90
N GLU A 121 -9.14 -12.23 1.79
CA GLU A 121 -9.46 -12.91 0.53
C GLU A 121 -10.01 -11.94 -0.51
N ALA A 122 -10.94 -11.04 -0.11
CA ALA A 122 -11.49 -10.02 -1.00
C ALA A 122 -10.39 -9.03 -1.45
N LEU A 123 -9.57 -8.54 -0.51
CA LEU A 123 -8.41 -7.71 -0.82
C LEU A 123 -7.48 -8.40 -1.83
N ALA A 124 -7.14 -9.67 -1.61
CA ALA A 124 -6.27 -10.44 -2.50
C ALA A 124 -6.90 -10.61 -3.89
N SER A 125 -8.21 -10.81 -3.97
CA SER A 125 -8.93 -10.98 -5.23
C SER A 125 -8.87 -9.71 -6.10
N HIS A 126 -9.23 -8.54 -5.56
CA HIS A 126 -9.19 -7.31 -6.35
C HIS A 126 -7.75 -6.86 -6.67
N THR A 127 -6.80 -7.09 -5.75
CA THR A 127 -5.38 -6.84 -5.99
C THR A 127 -4.82 -7.76 -7.10
N GLN A 128 -5.22 -9.04 -7.13
CA GLN A 128 -4.84 -9.99 -8.19
C GLN A 128 -5.41 -9.56 -9.55
N SER A 129 -6.67 -9.11 -9.58
CA SER A 129 -7.29 -8.59 -10.79
C SER A 129 -6.50 -7.40 -11.35
N PHE A 130 -6.10 -6.45 -10.49
CA PHE A 130 -5.26 -5.32 -10.88
C PHE A 130 -3.90 -5.78 -11.42
N LEU A 131 -3.23 -6.71 -10.72
CA LEU A 131 -1.91 -7.23 -11.13
C LEU A 131 -2.00 -7.95 -12.50
N ASN A 132 -3.06 -8.73 -12.75
CA ASN A 132 -3.26 -9.41 -14.03
C ASN A 132 -3.39 -8.41 -15.19
N ASP A 133 -4.21 -7.36 -15.01
CA ASP A 133 -4.36 -6.31 -16.03
C ASP A 133 -3.03 -5.59 -16.28
N LEU A 134 -2.28 -5.32 -15.23
CA LEU A 134 -0.98 -4.67 -15.32
C LEU A 134 0.00 -5.53 -16.16
N LEU A 135 0.09 -6.83 -15.86
CA LEU A 135 0.97 -7.78 -16.57
C LEU A 135 0.58 -7.98 -18.04
N LEU A 136 -0.71 -7.84 -18.37
CA LEU A 136 -1.20 -7.93 -19.74
C LEU A 136 -0.89 -6.68 -20.57
N ASN A 137 -1.00 -5.50 -19.96
CA ASN A 137 -0.95 -4.23 -20.67
C ASN A 137 0.46 -3.60 -20.71
N HIS A 138 1.38 -4.02 -19.85
CA HIS A 138 2.71 -3.46 -19.74
C HIS A 138 3.81 -4.50 -19.93
N LYS A 139 4.75 -4.21 -20.83
CA LYS A 139 5.93 -5.05 -21.08
C LYS A 139 7.18 -4.18 -21.07
N ASP A 140 8.23 -4.67 -20.39
CA ASP A 140 9.55 -3.99 -20.32
C ASP A 140 9.50 -2.54 -19.82
N GLU A 141 8.50 -2.22 -19.02
CA GLU A 141 8.24 -0.90 -18.45
C GLU A 141 8.62 -0.83 -16.98
N THR A 142 8.89 0.39 -16.50
CA THR A 142 8.96 0.71 -15.07
C THR A 142 7.69 1.43 -14.66
N ILE A 143 6.96 0.86 -13.74
CA ILE A 143 5.64 1.33 -13.29
C ILE A 143 5.73 1.68 -11.82
N LEU A 144 5.24 2.86 -11.45
CA LEU A 144 5.07 3.26 -10.06
C LEU A 144 3.63 3.02 -9.61
N ILE A 145 3.48 2.38 -8.46
CA ILE A 145 2.19 2.17 -7.79
C ILE A 145 2.26 2.78 -6.40
N VAL A 146 1.35 3.73 -6.12
CA VAL A 146 1.20 4.30 -4.78
C VAL A 146 -0.08 3.77 -4.16
N ALA A 147 0.08 3.01 -3.07
CA ALA A 147 -1.03 2.33 -2.41
C ALA A 147 -0.85 2.31 -0.88
N HIS A 148 -1.35 1.29 -0.24
CA HIS A 148 -1.44 1.14 1.21
C HIS A 148 -0.67 -0.09 1.70
N GLY A 149 -0.49 -0.18 3.02
CA GLY A 149 0.30 -1.25 3.62
C GLY A 149 -0.22 -2.65 3.31
N GLY A 150 -1.53 -2.88 3.43
CA GLY A 150 -2.15 -4.18 3.14
C GLY A 150 -2.01 -4.57 1.68
N VAL A 151 -2.38 -3.65 0.77
CA VAL A 151 -2.30 -3.87 -0.69
C VAL A 151 -0.88 -4.20 -1.14
N ILE A 152 0.13 -3.42 -0.71
CA ILE A 152 1.53 -3.65 -1.12
C ILE A 152 2.02 -5.00 -0.64
N ARG A 153 1.72 -5.38 0.61
CA ARG A 153 2.07 -6.68 1.16
C ARG A 153 1.43 -7.82 0.37
N VAL A 154 0.16 -7.67 0.00
CA VAL A 154 -0.57 -8.65 -0.83
C VAL A 154 0.01 -8.70 -2.24
N LEU A 155 0.30 -7.55 -2.87
CA LEU A 155 0.98 -7.50 -4.18
C LEU A 155 2.32 -8.25 -4.17
N ILE A 156 3.12 -8.09 -3.12
CA ILE A 156 4.38 -8.83 -2.97
C ILE A 156 4.11 -10.33 -2.90
N CYS A 157 3.15 -10.77 -2.08
CA CYS A 157 2.79 -12.19 -2.01
C CYS A 157 2.36 -12.75 -3.37
N LEU A 158 1.44 -12.07 -4.05
CA LEU A 158 0.90 -12.50 -5.33
C LEU A 158 1.99 -12.56 -6.42
N ALA A 159 2.84 -11.54 -6.50
CA ALA A 159 3.94 -11.51 -7.47
C ALA A 159 4.94 -12.65 -7.27
N LEU A 160 5.19 -13.04 -6.02
CA LEU A 160 6.11 -14.13 -5.66
C LEU A 160 5.43 -15.50 -5.60
N ASN A 161 4.16 -15.62 -5.99
CA ASN A 161 3.35 -16.84 -5.86
C ASN A 161 3.27 -17.37 -4.42
N LEU A 162 3.29 -16.48 -3.42
CA LEU A 162 3.11 -16.82 -2.01
C LEU A 162 1.62 -16.70 -1.62
N PRO A 163 1.15 -17.50 -0.66
CA PRO A 163 -0.18 -17.30 -0.09
C PRO A 163 -0.36 -15.88 0.46
N ALA A 164 -1.50 -15.24 0.19
CA ALA A 164 -1.79 -13.89 0.71
C ALA A 164 -1.76 -13.83 2.25
N THR A 165 -1.99 -14.95 2.93
CA THR A 165 -1.85 -15.09 4.39
C THR A 165 -0.44 -14.82 4.91
N MET A 166 0.59 -14.83 4.05
CA MET A 166 1.96 -14.46 4.42
C MET A 166 2.22 -12.95 4.39
N HIS A 167 1.25 -12.12 4.02
CA HIS A 167 1.39 -10.66 3.89
C HIS A 167 1.98 -9.98 5.13
N TRP A 168 1.67 -10.46 6.32
CA TRP A 168 2.15 -9.89 7.59
C TRP A 168 3.68 -10.03 7.79
N GLN A 169 4.36 -10.92 7.04
CA GLN A 169 5.81 -11.13 7.12
C GLN A 169 6.61 -10.00 6.44
N PHE A 170 5.94 -9.15 5.67
CA PHE A 170 6.58 -8.01 5.02
C PHE A 170 6.30 -6.73 5.78
N GLN A 171 7.37 -6.03 6.17
CA GLN A 171 7.25 -4.70 6.74
C GLN A 171 7.12 -3.67 5.62
N VAL A 172 6.18 -2.73 5.75
CA VAL A 172 5.94 -1.64 4.78
C VAL A 172 5.59 -0.38 5.58
N ALA A 173 6.56 0.48 5.81
CA ALA A 173 6.40 1.75 6.54
C ALA A 173 5.74 2.83 5.66
N PRO A 174 5.11 3.89 6.22
CA PRO A 174 4.68 5.04 5.46
C PRO A 174 5.82 5.62 4.61
N ALA A 175 5.52 5.98 3.36
CA ALA A 175 6.44 6.46 2.35
C ALA A 175 7.64 5.52 2.07
N SER A 176 7.56 4.24 2.42
CA SER A 176 8.58 3.28 2.02
C SER A 176 8.47 2.92 0.54
N LEU A 177 9.61 2.59 -0.06
CA LEU A 177 9.75 2.09 -1.43
C LEU A 177 10.08 0.60 -1.40
N SER A 178 9.44 -0.17 -2.28
CA SER A 178 9.77 -1.57 -2.54
C SER A 178 9.84 -1.79 -4.04
N GLU A 179 10.60 -2.81 -4.49
CA GLU A 179 10.77 -3.08 -5.92
C GLU A 179 10.62 -4.56 -6.24
N ILE A 180 9.82 -4.84 -7.27
CA ILE A 180 9.66 -6.18 -7.85
C ILE A 180 10.03 -6.13 -9.33
N GLY A 181 10.95 -7.01 -9.75
CA GLY A 181 11.25 -7.27 -11.15
C GLY A 181 10.49 -8.48 -11.68
N PHE A 182 9.81 -8.36 -12.82
CA PHE A 182 9.13 -9.46 -13.51
C PHE A 182 9.95 -9.90 -14.71
N TYR A 183 10.22 -11.20 -14.78
CA TYR A 183 11.03 -11.88 -15.80
C TYR A 183 10.24 -13.07 -16.37
N PRO A 184 10.63 -13.65 -17.52
CA PRO A 184 9.96 -14.83 -18.07
C PRO A 184 9.90 -16.03 -17.12
N ALA A 185 10.88 -16.16 -16.22
CA ALA A 185 10.97 -17.26 -15.26
C ALA A 185 10.21 -16.98 -13.93
N GLY A 186 9.66 -15.78 -13.74
CA GLY A 186 8.96 -15.38 -12.50
C GLY A 186 9.35 -14.00 -12.02
N ALA A 187 8.95 -13.66 -10.80
CA ALA A 187 9.21 -12.37 -10.19
C ALA A 187 10.34 -12.46 -9.13
N ILE A 188 11.08 -11.37 -8.98
CA ILE A 188 12.12 -11.19 -7.96
C ILE A 188 11.79 -9.95 -7.13
N LEU A 189 11.74 -10.11 -5.80
CA LEU A 189 11.69 -8.98 -4.87
C LEU A 189 13.13 -8.46 -4.70
N ASN A 190 13.43 -7.33 -5.33
CA ASN A 190 14.79 -6.76 -5.30
C ASN A 190 15.10 -6.12 -3.94
N PHE A 191 14.11 -5.39 -3.37
CA PHE A 191 14.15 -4.89 -2.00
C PHE A 191 12.73 -4.61 -1.50
N VAL A 192 12.59 -4.52 -0.18
CA VAL A 192 11.33 -4.19 0.49
C VAL A 192 11.57 -3.16 1.59
N ASN A 193 10.63 -2.24 1.75
CA ASN A 193 10.61 -1.27 2.85
C ASN A 193 11.86 -0.35 2.91
N ASP A 194 12.41 0.05 1.76
CA ASP A 194 13.48 1.05 1.74
C ASP A 194 12.95 2.42 2.19
N THR A 195 13.58 2.99 3.21
CA THR A 195 13.28 4.30 3.78
C THR A 195 14.51 5.20 3.87
N CYS A 196 15.58 4.89 3.12
CA CYS A 196 16.85 5.63 3.18
C CYS A 196 16.66 7.13 2.86
N HIS A 197 15.75 7.46 1.94
CA HIS A 197 15.40 8.85 1.59
C HIS A 197 14.73 9.63 2.73
N LEU A 198 14.26 8.96 3.78
CA LEU A 198 13.61 9.59 4.95
C LEU A 198 14.59 9.84 6.11
N SER A 199 15.87 9.58 5.94
CA SER A 199 16.86 9.68 7.03
C SER A 199 16.91 11.06 7.68
N SER A 200 16.74 12.13 6.89
CA SER A 200 16.70 13.52 7.37
C SER A 200 15.38 13.90 8.07
N LEU A 201 14.32 13.12 7.88
CA LEU A 201 12.97 13.35 8.46
C LEU A 201 12.73 12.53 9.74
N ARG A 202 13.62 11.59 10.07
CA ARG A 202 13.53 10.81 11.31
C ARG A 202 13.74 11.78 12.48
N ARG A 203 12.72 11.94 13.33
CA ARG A 203 12.89 12.62 14.62
C ARG A 203 13.91 11.82 15.44
N VAL A 204 14.98 12.49 15.87
CA VAL A 204 15.94 12.00 16.86
C VAL A 204 15.23 11.78 18.18
#